data_97e5687597f7bb97a8a34dee40bfdead
#
_entry.id   97e5687597f7bb97a8a34dee40bfdead
#
_cell.length_a   1.000
_cell.length_b   1.000
_cell.length_c   1.000
_cell.angle_alpha   90.00
_cell.angle_beta   90.00
_cell.angle_gamma   90.00
#
_symmetry.space_group_name_H-M   'P 1'
#
loop_
_entity.id
_entity.type
_entity.pdbx_description
1 polymer ?
#
loop_
_entity_poly.entity_id
_entity_poly.type
_entity_poly.pdbx_seq_one_letter_code
_entity_poly.pdbx_strand_id
1 'polypeptide(L)'
;MWVKFEQIPDEGDVVRLPPSWSDRITEPLTIKFGGRDPVPAEVEYKDDLSDENNSFENPAVIPISISLCQKLLLQTALTYRVKIVVSSIRVGPVIGFLLGIHTHRYNPEHMRKYSDRMGIYSKVGGIIYAFSPKSVNWEKRETFGLFYNVQTAEWEYGCFPLPDVIYRRDFHSSPLYIEKLMALTQNRLFNSYRFSKMEFYEFLAADKDIKDYLPETEITLNPEQIIKFVNRHQKVILKPIDLSRGRGMCIIEKFDTLYKVTDYRYRKQIMSIFEDKQSLERFLNLNPSFFDRYIVQKYLNLAKIGVSRFDIRVVMQKDAAQEWGCTGIECRVSYNSHLTNISRGGYALTLSEALERAFFRNYDSIAREINRLCLKVCRRFDQMGHHFAEFGMDIAVDENKNIWLIEANVFPSFKGFKATDRDTYLAIRYKPLLYALSLTEFGEKNESEGSDENL
;
A
#
# COMPACT_ATOMS: atom_id res chain seq x y z
N MET A 1 -22.74 7.83 14.43
CA MET A 1 -23.63 8.91 13.95
C MET A 1 -22.84 9.79 12.99
N TRP A 2 -23.53 10.43 12.05
CA TRP A 2 -22.94 11.37 11.11
C TRP A 2 -23.22 12.81 11.56
N VAL A 3 -22.18 13.66 11.55
CA VAL A 3 -22.26 15.03 12.08
C VAL A 3 -21.55 15.98 11.14
N LYS A 4 -22.12 17.19 10.97
CA LYS A 4 -21.49 18.34 10.38
C LYS A 4 -21.41 19.44 11.44
N PHE A 5 -20.24 20.03 11.62
CA PHE A 5 -20.06 21.11 12.57
C PHE A 5 -20.31 22.48 11.91
N GLU A 6 -21.01 23.37 12.61
CA GLU A 6 -21.25 24.74 12.20
C GLU A 6 -20.70 25.71 13.24
N GLN A 7 -19.86 26.66 12.81
CA GLN A 7 -19.27 27.63 13.73
C GLN A 7 -20.29 28.65 14.23
N ILE A 8 -20.27 28.87 15.54
CA ILE A 8 -21.05 29.94 16.20
C ILE A 8 -20.11 30.93 16.92
N PRO A 9 -20.49 32.22 17.01
CA PRO A 9 -19.63 33.27 17.57
C PRO A 9 -19.64 33.33 19.10
N ASP A 10 -20.02 32.27 19.79
CA ASP A 10 -20.09 32.20 21.24
C ASP A 10 -18.71 32.33 21.89
N GLU A 11 -18.66 32.99 23.06
CA GLU A 11 -17.47 33.02 23.90
C GLU A 11 -17.31 31.67 24.63
N GLY A 12 -16.04 31.27 24.88
CA GLY A 12 -15.73 29.98 25.54
C GLY A 12 -15.67 28.78 24.59
N ASP A 13 -15.64 27.59 25.17
CA ASP A 13 -15.54 26.31 24.47
C ASP A 13 -16.89 25.59 24.45
N VAL A 14 -17.85 26.13 23.74
CA VAL A 14 -19.26 25.70 23.75
C VAL A 14 -19.57 24.77 22.58
N VAL A 15 -20.35 23.74 22.86
CA VAL A 15 -20.98 22.86 21.86
C VAL A 15 -22.47 22.75 22.12
N ARG A 16 -23.31 22.88 21.07
CA ARG A 16 -24.76 22.71 21.17
C ARG A 16 -25.17 21.35 20.67
N LEU A 17 -25.89 20.62 21.48
CA LEU A 17 -26.25 19.23 21.21
C LEU A 17 -27.76 19.02 21.18
N PRO A 18 -28.27 18.01 20.42
CA PRO A 18 -29.65 17.58 20.49
C PRO A 18 -30.03 17.09 21.90
N PRO A 19 -31.25 17.33 22.39
CA PRO A 19 -31.70 16.81 23.69
C PRO A 19 -31.64 15.28 23.78
N SER A 20 -31.79 14.57 22.65
CA SER A 20 -31.66 13.12 22.54
C SER A 20 -30.29 12.57 22.97
N TRP A 21 -29.25 13.43 23.12
CA TRP A 21 -27.93 13.03 23.59
C TRP A 21 -27.73 13.21 25.11
N SER A 22 -28.65 13.91 25.81
CA SER A 22 -28.49 14.25 27.24
C SER A 22 -28.33 13.02 28.12
N ASP A 23 -29.10 11.96 27.90
CA ASP A 23 -29.03 10.72 28.69
C ASP A 23 -27.76 9.90 28.41
N ARG A 24 -27.02 10.25 27.37
CA ARG A 24 -25.81 9.53 26.91
C ARG A 24 -24.52 10.25 27.31
N ILE A 25 -24.61 11.49 27.78
CA ILE A 25 -23.47 12.35 28.12
C ILE A 25 -23.50 12.68 29.60
N THR A 26 -22.38 12.42 30.26
CA THR A 26 -22.16 12.82 31.67
C THR A 26 -21.14 13.97 31.67
N GLU A 27 -21.49 15.06 32.34
CA GLU A 27 -20.57 16.17 32.53
C GLU A 27 -19.52 15.90 33.62
N PRO A 28 -18.28 16.42 33.47
CA PRO A 28 -17.82 17.33 32.45
C PRO A 28 -17.56 16.64 31.13
N LEU A 29 -18.03 17.24 29.99
CA LEU A 29 -17.81 16.72 28.65
C LEU A 29 -16.41 17.05 28.14
N THR A 30 -15.82 16.09 27.44
CA THR A 30 -14.62 16.31 26.62
C THR A 30 -14.87 15.92 25.18
N ILE A 31 -14.23 16.61 24.22
CA ILE A 31 -14.25 16.26 22.80
C ILE A 31 -12.86 15.83 22.40
N LYS A 32 -12.77 14.61 21.79
CA LYS A 32 -11.53 14.06 21.27
C LYS A 32 -11.58 13.99 19.74
N PHE A 33 -10.54 14.52 19.09
CA PHE A 33 -10.38 14.48 17.66
C PHE A 33 -8.96 14.04 17.28
N GLY A 34 -8.85 12.87 16.66
CA GLY A 34 -7.57 12.26 16.30
C GLY A 34 -6.65 12.03 17.49
N GLY A 35 -5.35 12.18 17.25
CA GLY A 35 -4.32 11.97 18.27
C GLY A 35 -4.11 13.12 19.25
N ARG A 36 -4.90 14.20 19.23
CA ARG A 36 -4.83 15.29 20.21
C ARG A 36 -5.36 14.85 21.59
N ASP A 37 -4.96 15.59 22.60
CA ASP A 37 -5.56 15.43 23.92
C ASP A 37 -7.02 15.89 23.89
N PRO A 38 -7.91 15.27 24.70
CA PRO A 38 -9.30 15.67 24.78
C PRO A 38 -9.43 17.14 25.23
N VAL A 39 -10.31 17.88 24.58
CA VAL A 39 -10.60 19.29 24.91
C VAL A 39 -11.89 19.34 25.72
N PRO A 40 -11.90 19.95 26.92
CA PRO A 40 -13.13 20.19 27.67
C PRO A 40 -14.09 21.07 26.87
N ALA A 41 -15.39 20.81 26.99
CA ALA A 41 -16.42 21.58 26.33
C ALA A 41 -17.62 21.81 27.25
N GLU A 42 -18.17 23.01 27.20
CA GLU A 42 -19.45 23.37 27.83
C GLU A 42 -20.58 22.92 26.90
N VAL A 43 -21.59 22.29 27.47
CA VAL A 43 -22.72 21.74 26.69
C VAL A 43 -23.95 22.59 26.87
N GLU A 44 -24.58 22.94 25.73
CA GLU A 44 -25.93 23.48 25.71
C GLU A 44 -26.84 22.54 24.91
N TYR A 45 -27.96 22.12 25.47
CA TYR A 45 -28.96 21.34 24.74
C TYR A 45 -29.97 22.29 24.06
N LYS A 46 -30.28 22.04 22.79
CA LYS A 46 -31.18 22.87 21.98
C LYS A 46 -32.24 22.03 21.31
N ASP A 47 -33.52 22.36 21.54
CA ASP A 47 -34.70 21.62 21.06
C ASP A 47 -34.86 21.69 19.53
N ASP A 48 -34.26 22.65 18.87
CA ASP A 48 -34.27 22.80 17.41
C ASP A 48 -33.23 21.90 16.70
N LEU A 49 -32.37 21.22 17.45
CA LEU A 49 -31.40 20.27 16.91
C LEU A 49 -31.95 18.84 16.95
N SER A 50 -31.77 18.09 15.85
CA SER A 50 -32.21 16.70 15.72
C SER A 50 -31.14 15.83 15.07
N ASP A 51 -31.12 14.55 15.45
CA ASP A 51 -30.35 13.51 14.82
C ASP A 51 -31.24 12.40 14.18
N GLU A 52 -32.51 12.73 13.92
CA GLU A 52 -33.46 11.84 13.25
C GLU A 52 -33.05 11.57 11.80
N ASN A 53 -33.21 10.31 11.35
CA ASN A 53 -32.81 9.85 10.01
C ASN A 53 -31.35 10.15 9.67
N ASN A 54 -30.47 10.06 10.67
CA ASN A 54 -29.05 10.38 10.58
C ASN A 54 -28.31 9.50 9.57
N SER A 55 -27.83 10.11 8.49
CA SER A 55 -27.03 9.47 7.44
C SER A 55 -25.90 10.39 7.00
N PHE A 56 -25.04 9.94 6.11
CA PHE A 56 -24.01 10.79 5.51
C PHE A 56 -24.64 11.94 4.69
N GLU A 57 -25.74 11.68 3.98
CA GLU A 57 -26.50 12.64 3.19
C GLU A 57 -27.32 13.61 4.05
N ASN A 58 -27.70 13.17 5.25
CA ASN A 58 -28.45 13.94 6.25
C ASN A 58 -27.76 13.90 7.61
N PRO A 59 -26.58 14.52 7.76
CA PRO A 59 -25.84 14.55 9.04
C PRO A 59 -26.54 15.50 10.03
N ALA A 60 -26.46 15.16 11.33
CA ALA A 60 -26.87 16.10 12.37
C ALA A 60 -25.95 17.34 12.33
N VAL A 61 -26.52 18.52 12.34
CA VAL A 61 -25.78 19.77 12.42
C VAL A 61 -25.51 20.11 13.85
N ILE A 62 -24.26 20.25 14.22
CA ILE A 62 -23.78 20.51 15.59
C ILE A 62 -23.10 21.88 15.63
N PRO A 63 -23.75 22.91 16.22
CA PRO A 63 -23.12 24.20 16.45
C PRO A 63 -21.97 24.08 17.45
N ILE A 64 -20.84 24.68 17.12
CA ILE A 64 -19.61 24.63 17.90
C ILE A 64 -18.96 26.03 17.92
N SER A 65 -18.49 26.49 19.10
CA SER A 65 -17.83 27.79 19.17
C SER A 65 -16.54 27.84 18.35
N ILE A 66 -16.20 29.02 17.84
CA ILE A 66 -14.97 29.25 17.08
C ILE A 66 -13.74 28.80 17.88
N SER A 67 -13.70 29.12 19.20
CA SER A 67 -12.61 28.71 20.10
C SER A 67 -12.43 27.21 20.14
N LEU A 68 -13.49 26.47 20.39
CA LEU A 68 -13.46 25.01 20.50
C LEU A 68 -13.10 24.34 19.15
N CYS A 69 -13.66 24.87 18.03
CA CYS A 69 -13.34 24.42 16.69
C CYS A 69 -11.84 24.57 16.36
N GLN A 70 -11.24 25.69 16.74
CA GLN A 70 -9.80 25.96 16.56
C GLN A 70 -8.94 25.05 17.45
N LYS A 71 -9.31 24.87 18.72
CA LYS A 71 -8.60 23.95 19.64
C LYS A 71 -8.60 22.51 19.15
N LEU A 72 -9.68 22.07 18.53
CA LEU A 72 -9.81 20.75 17.94
C LEU A 72 -9.16 20.63 16.56
N LEU A 73 -8.89 21.72 15.85
CA LEU A 73 -8.46 21.77 14.44
C LEU A 73 -9.49 21.17 13.49
N LEU A 74 -10.78 21.34 13.78
CA LEU A 74 -11.89 20.85 12.97
C LEU A 74 -12.01 21.63 11.65
N GLN A 75 -12.35 20.93 10.58
CA GLN A 75 -12.65 21.48 9.26
C GLN A 75 -14.17 21.42 9.03
N THR A 76 -14.88 22.54 9.15
CA THR A 76 -16.35 22.59 9.09
C THR A 76 -16.95 22.26 7.71
N ALA A 77 -16.11 22.26 6.67
CA ALA A 77 -16.49 21.80 5.33
C ALA A 77 -16.73 20.27 5.22
N LEU A 78 -16.39 19.50 6.28
CA LEU A 78 -16.38 18.03 6.26
C LEU A 78 -17.54 17.45 7.08
N THR A 79 -17.92 16.21 6.72
CA THR A 79 -18.87 15.40 7.49
C THR A 79 -18.09 14.35 8.27
N TYR A 80 -18.34 14.26 9.57
CA TYR A 80 -17.62 13.39 10.50
C TYR A 80 -18.50 12.25 11.01
N ARG A 81 -17.88 11.18 11.44
CA ARG A 81 -18.52 10.20 12.33
C ARG A 81 -18.29 10.61 13.78
N VAL A 82 -19.30 10.41 14.60
CA VAL A 82 -19.22 10.69 16.05
C VAL A 82 -19.63 9.46 16.84
N LYS A 83 -18.88 9.20 17.93
CA LYS A 83 -19.25 8.25 18.99
C LYS A 83 -19.32 8.96 20.33
N ILE A 84 -20.38 8.72 21.07
CA ILE A 84 -20.55 9.18 22.44
C ILE A 84 -20.10 8.05 23.37
N VAL A 85 -19.16 8.34 24.26
CA VAL A 85 -18.62 7.38 25.23
C VAL A 85 -18.60 8.05 26.60
N VAL A 86 -19.64 7.81 27.38
CA VAL A 86 -19.87 8.38 28.74
C VAL A 86 -19.66 9.91 28.75
N SER A 87 -18.51 10.42 29.19
CA SER A 87 -18.19 11.85 29.29
C SER A 87 -17.33 12.36 28.13
N SER A 88 -17.33 11.67 26.99
CA SER A 88 -16.50 12.04 25.84
C SER A 88 -17.24 11.89 24.52
N ILE A 89 -17.18 12.92 23.67
CA ILE A 89 -17.54 12.82 22.27
C ILE A 89 -16.27 12.59 21.44
N ARG A 90 -16.21 11.48 20.74
CA ARG A 90 -15.13 11.17 19.81
C ARG A 90 -15.53 11.51 18.39
N VAL A 91 -14.72 12.31 17.72
CA VAL A 91 -14.92 12.80 16.35
C VAL A 91 -13.89 12.17 15.44
N GLY A 92 -14.28 11.74 14.25
CA GLY A 92 -13.36 11.15 13.29
C GLY A 92 -14.06 10.55 12.07
N PRO A 93 -13.40 9.62 11.37
CA PRO A 93 -12.00 9.21 11.55
C PRO A 93 -11.00 10.29 11.08
N VAL A 94 -9.77 10.22 11.59
CA VAL A 94 -8.63 11.04 11.15
C VAL A 94 -7.64 10.12 10.42
N ILE A 95 -7.62 10.17 9.09
CA ILE A 95 -6.80 9.29 8.26
C ILE A 95 -5.66 10.08 7.63
N GLY A 96 -4.43 9.68 7.92
CA GLY A 96 -3.23 10.30 7.39
C GLY A 96 -2.62 9.52 6.21
N PHE A 97 -2.32 10.20 5.09
CA PHE A 97 -1.50 9.65 4.01
C PHE A 97 -0.04 10.07 4.23
N LEU A 98 0.83 9.10 4.48
CA LEU A 98 2.27 9.32 4.58
C LEU A 98 2.92 9.08 3.20
N LEU A 99 3.26 10.18 2.49
CA LEU A 99 3.78 10.13 1.12
C LEU A 99 5.29 10.38 1.02
N GLY A 100 5.98 10.44 2.17
CA GLY A 100 7.42 10.55 2.31
C GLY A 100 7.92 11.95 2.64
N ILE A 101 9.25 12.09 2.67
CA ILE A 101 9.95 13.26 3.18
C ILE A 101 10.08 14.44 2.19
N HIS A 102 9.68 14.23 0.95
CA HIS A 102 9.85 15.22 -0.11
C HIS A 102 8.72 16.27 -0.07
N THR A 103 8.95 17.38 0.58
CA THR A 103 7.95 18.44 0.82
C THR A 103 7.37 19.04 -0.46
N HIS A 104 8.11 19.08 -1.57
CA HIS A 104 7.62 19.54 -2.87
C HIS A 104 6.46 18.70 -3.45
N ARG A 105 6.24 17.48 -2.91
CA ARG A 105 5.11 16.62 -3.31
C ARG A 105 3.81 16.95 -2.59
N TYR A 106 3.86 17.79 -1.57
CA TYR A 106 2.69 18.22 -0.80
C TYR A 106 2.21 19.57 -1.32
N ASN A 107 1.65 19.57 -2.52
CA ASN A 107 0.97 20.70 -3.14
C ASN A 107 -0.30 20.22 -3.86
N PRO A 108 -1.32 21.06 -4.07
CA PRO A 108 -2.61 20.67 -4.64
C PRO A 108 -2.48 19.96 -5.99
N GLU A 109 -1.64 20.45 -6.90
CA GLU A 109 -1.43 19.89 -8.24
C GLU A 109 -0.92 18.43 -8.16
N HIS A 110 0.12 18.18 -7.35
CA HIS A 110 0.66 16.85 -7.17
C HIS A 110 -0.34 15.92 -6.49
N MET A 111 -1.18 16.44 -5.59
CA MET A 111 -2.16 15.66 -4.85
C MET A 111 -3.36 15.24 -5.69
N ARG A 112 -3.68 15.90 -6.81
CA ARG A 112 -4.78 15.49 -7.72
C ARG A 112 -4.74 14.03 -8.14
N LYS A 113 -3.57 13.43 -8.26
CA LYS A 113 -3.42 11.98 -8.57
C LYS A 113 -3.95 11.05 -7.47
N TYR A 114 -4.24 11.57 -6.29
CA TYR A 114 -4.84 10.84 -5.18
C TYR A 114 -6.34 11.06 -5.06
N SER A 115 -6.92 12.03 -5.79
CA SER A 115 -8.34 12.37 -5.72
C SER A 115 -9.26 11.20 -6.13
N ASP A 116 -8.81 10.30 -7.03
CA ASP A 116 -9.56 9.08 -7.39
C ASP A 116 -9.92 8.21 -6.16
N ARG A 117 -9.19 8.32 -5.04
CA ARG A 117 -9.47 7.59 -3.79
C ARG A 117 -10.67 8.14 -3.04
N MET A 118 -10.97 9.41 -3.25
CA MET A 118 -11.99 10.14 -2.48
C MET A 118 -13.42 9.81 -2.94
N GLY A 119 -13.60 9.09 -4.05
CA GLY A 119 -14.92 8.62 -4.48
C GLY A 119 -15.63 7.72 -3.46
N ILE A 120 -14.92 7.19 -2.45
CA ILE A 120 -15.48 6.39 -1.35
C ILE A 120 -15.77 7.22 -0.10
N TYR A 121 -15.57 8.54 -0.14
CA TYR A 121 -15.61 9.40 1.06
C TYR A 121 -16.95 9.30 1.82
N SER A 122 -18.08 9.19 1.13
CA SER A 122 -19.39 9.03 1.78
C SER A 122 -19.50 7.81 2.70
N LYS A 123 -18.71 6.77 2.44
CA LYS A 123 -18.62 5.60 3.32
C LYS A 123 -17.61 5.76 4.46
N VAL A 124 -16.62 6.63 4.31
CA VAL A 124 -15.54 6.83 5.28
C VAL A 124 -15.84 7.99 6.22
N GLY A 125 -16.09 9.18 5.67
CA GLY A 125 -16.25 10.43 6.42
C GLY A 125 -14.96 10.92 7.06
N GLY A 126 -15.10 11.86 7.99
CA GLY A 126 -13.99 12.39 8.76
C GLY A 126 -13.02 13.23 7.95
N ILE A 127 -11.77 13.27 8.37
CA ILE A 127 -10.74 13.99 7.64
C ILE A 127 -9.70 13.05 7.05
N ILE A 128 -9.43 13.21 5.76
CA ILE A 128 -8.39 12.48 5.04
C ILE A 128 -7.38 13.50 4.53
N TYR A 129 -6.14 13.43 5.04
CA TYR A 129 -5.10 14.38 4.68
C TYR A 129 -3.75 13.73 4.40
N ALA A 130 -2.93 14.39 3.60
CA ALA A 130 -1.56 13.99 3.31
C ALA A 130 -0.57 14.86 4.08
N PHE A 131 0.45 14.24 4.67
CA PHE A 131 1.46 14.92 5.45
C PHE A 131 2.85 14.34 5.25
N SER A 132 3.87 15.16 5.53
CA SER A 132 5.27 14.74 5.59
C SER A 132 5.66 14.43 7.05
N PRO A 133 6.54 13.43 7.31
CA PRO A 133 7.10 13.24 8.65
C PRO A 133 7.76 14.50 9.21
N LYS A 134 8.26 15.37 8.33
CA LYS A 134 8.92 16.64 8.70
C LYS A 134 7.96 17.74 9.16
N SER A 135 6.67 17.63 8.86
CA SER A 135 5.65 18.60 9.27
C SER A 135 4.98 18.28 10.60
N VAL A 136 5.40 17.20 11.27
CA VAL A 136 4.82 16.75 12.54
C VAL A 136 5.37 17.58 13.69
N ASN A 137 4.49 18.23 14.44
CA ASN A 137 4.76 18.83 15.73
C ASN A 137 4.37 17.81 16.83
N TRP A 138 5.37 17.17 17.43
CA TRP A 138 5.16 16.10 18.40
C TRP A 138 4.60 16.60 19.74
N GLU A 139 4.99 17.80 20.15
CA GLU A 139 4.55 18.40 21.43
C GLU A 139 3.08 18.79 21.38
N LYS A 140 2.67 19.50 20.32
CA LYS A 140 1.29 19.93 20.11
C LYS A 140 0.40 18.82 19.53
N ARG A 141 0.96 17.68 19.17
CA ARG A 141 0.25 16.54 18.55
C ARG A 141 -0.54 16.93 17.31
N GLU A 142 0.08 17.72 16.46
CA GLU A 142 -0.50 18.26 15.22
C GLU A 142 0.47 18.16 14.06
N THR A 143 -0.05 18.26 12.85
CA THR A 143 0.77 18.27 11.63
C THR A 143 0.20 19.21 10.60
N PHE A 144 1.09 19.83 9.81
CA PHE A 144 0.70 20.62 8.63
C PHE A 144 0.70 19.72 7.39
N GLY A 145 -0.33 19.85 6.56
CA GLY A 145 -0.49 19.02 5.35
C GLY A 145 -1.57 19.53 4.42
N LEU A 146 -2.08 18.64 3.57
CA LEU A 146 -3.21 18.93 2.66
C LEU A 146 -4.33 17.93 2.92
N PHE A 147 -5.52 18.44 3.20
CA PHE A 147 -6.73 17.62 3.27
C PHE A 147 -7.53 17.73 1.96
N TYR A 148 -8.32 16.69 1.70
CA TYR A 148 -9.25 16.72 0.59
C TYR A 148 -10.57 17.34 1.02
N ASN A 149 -10.86 18.53 0.49
CA ASN A 149 -12.14 19.18 0.68
C ASN A 149 -13.15 18.61 -0.32
N VAL A 150 -14.15 17.89 0.20
CA VAL A 150 -15.15 17.19 -0.62
C VAL A 150 -16.15 18.14 -1.28
N GLN A 151 -16.33 19.35 -0.74
CA GLN A 151 -17.25 20.35 -1.30
C GLN A 151 -16.64 21.00 -2.55
N THR A 152 -15.35 21.31 -2.51
CA THR A 152 -14.61 21.91 -3.63
C THR A 152 -13.98 20.87 -4.56
N ALA A 153 -13.92 19.60 -4.13
CA ALA A 153 -13.19 18.52 -4.79
C ALA A 153 -11.68 18.80 -4.98
N GLU A 154 -11.10 19.61 -4.12
CA GLU A 154 -9.70 20.06 -4.20
C GLU A 154 -8.91 19.69 -2.92
N TRP A 155 -7.58 19.74 -3.04
CA TRP A 155 -6.67 19.56 -1.92
C TRP A 155 -6.27 20.92 -1.36
N GLU A 156 -6.53 21.15 -0.08
CA GLU A 156 -6.32 22.42 0.61
C GLU A 156 -5.34 22.26 1.77
N TYR A 157 -4.53 23.30 2.00
CA TYR A 157 -3.59 23.32 3.12
C TYR A 157 -4.33 23.52 4.45
N GLY A 158 -3.80 22.89 5.50
CA GLY A 158 -4.30 23.05 6.85
C GLY A 158 -3.38 22.48 7.92
N CYS A 159 -3.74 22.77 9.17
CA CYS A 159 -3.16 22.14 10.36
C CYS A 159 -4.18 21.15 10.92
N PHE A 160 -3.74 19.93 11.25
CA PHE A 160 -4.63 18.82 11.62
C PHE A 160 -4.10 18.13 12.87
N PRO A 161 -4.98 17.50 13.66
CA PRO A 161 -4.54 16.60 14.71
C PRO A 161 -3.72 15.44 14.13
N LEU A 162 -2.87 14.82 14.93
CA LEU A 162 -2.21 13.59 14.49
C LEU A 162 -3.24 12.50 14.17
N PRO A 163 -2.99 11.63 13.17
CA PRO A 163 -4.01 10.73 12.66
C PRO A 163 -4.31 9.56 13.62
N ASP A 164 -5.54 9.04 13.55
CA ASP A 164 -5.93 7.78 14.20
C ASP A 164 -5.28 6.57 13.52
N VAL A 165 -5.13 6.67 12.21
CA VAL A 165 -4.58 5.61 11.35
C VAL A 165 -3.76 6.23 10.23
N ILE A 166 -2.68 5.56 9.83
CA ILE A 166 -1.79 6.04 8.76
C ILE A 166 -1.71 5.02 7.64
N TYR A 167 -2.07 5.46 6.43
CA TYR A 167 -1.78 4.75 5.18
C TYR A 167 -0.43 5.21 4.63
N ARG A 168 0.59 4.35 4.77
CA ARG A 168 1.93 4.66 4.28
C ARG A 168 2.10 4.28 2.82
N ARG A 169 2.62 5.22 2.02
CA ARG A 169 3.02 5.02 0.62
C ARG A 169 4.33 5.74 0.29
N ASP A 170 5.32 5.56 1.12
CA ASP A 170 6.64 6.15 0.93
C ASP A 170 7.78 5.12 1.01
N PHE A 171 8.94 5.49 0.43
CA PHE A 171 10.15 4.67 0.42
C PHE A 171 11.31 5.26 1.23
N HIS A 172 11.18 6.48 1.73
CA HIS A 172 12.33 7.28 2.19
C HIS A 172 12.21 7.80 3.62
N SER A 173 11.10 7.55 4.31
CA SER A 173 11.01 7.87 5.73
C SER A 173 11.94 6.95 6.52
N SER A 174 12.69 7.54 7.47
CA SER A 174 13.60 6.75 8.31
C SER A 174 12.81 5.78 9.20
N PRO A 175 13.38 4.62 9.55
CA PRO A 175 12.76 3.67 10.47
C PRO A 175 12.31 4.34 11.78
N LEU A 176 13.13 5.21 12.35
CA LEU A 176 12.81 5.93 13.60
C LEU A 176 11.53 6.76 13.51
N TYR A 177 11.26 7.43 12.36
CA TYR A 177 10.01 8.16 12.17
C TYR A 177 8.81 7.22 12.07
N ILE A 178 8.98 6.09 11.40
CA ILE A 178 7.91 5.08 11.27
C ILE A 178 7.59 4.48 12.65
N GLU A 179 8.59 4.13 13.44
CA GLU A 179 8.41 3.61 14.81
C GLU A 179 7.67 4.60 15.70
N LYS A 180 8.04 5.90 15.67
CA LYS A 180 7.34 6.94 16.41
C LYS A 180 5.88 7.08 15.99
N LEU A 181 5.60 7.03 14.68
CA LEU A 181 4.24 7.10 14.16
C LEU A 181 3.43 5.85 14.50
N MET A 182 4.06 4.67 14.48
CA MET A 182 3.43 3.41 14.91
C MET A 182 3.06 3.45 16.40
N ALA A 183 3.97 3.89 17.26
CA ALA A 183 3.70 4.06 18.69
C ALA A 183 2.53 5.04 18.92
N LEU A 184 2.52 6.18 18.23
CA LEU A 184 1.47 7.17 18.32
C LEU A 184 0.10 6.63 17.93
N THR A 185 0.03 5.87 16.83
CA THR A 185 -1.21 5.30 16.31
C THR A 185 -1.55 3.93 16.90
N GLN A 186 -0.84 3.48 17.94
CA GLN A 186 -1.05 2.15 18.54
C GLN A 186 -0.99 1.04 17.46
N ASN A 187 0.06 1.07 16.65
CA ASN A 187 0.31 0.17 15.50
C ASN A 187 -0.72 0.25 14.35
N ARG A 188 -1.54 1.30 14.28
CA ARG A 188 -2.45 1.53 13.15
C ARG A 188 -1.81 2.31 11.99
N LEU A 189 -0.51 2.11 11.76
CA LEU A 189 0.21 2.49 10.55
C LEU A 189 0.44 1.23 9.72
N PHE A 190 -0.25 1.11 8.59
CA PHE A 190 -0.07 -0.05 7.71
C PHE A 190 0.86 0.22 6.54
N ASN A 191 1.39 -0.87 5.96
CA ASN A 191 2.56 -0.90 5.08
C ASN A 191 3.80 -0.35 5.80
N SER A 192 3.97 -0.80 7.06
CA SER A 192 4.95 -0.24 7.99
C SER A 192 6.41 -0.55 7.63
N TYR A 193 6.64 -1.60 6.85
CA TYR A 193 7.96 -2.06 6.46
C TYR A 193 8.12 -2.21 4.94
N ARG A 194 9.34 -2.05 4.46
CA ARG A 194 9.75 -2.36 3.09
C ARG A 194 10.96 -3.28 3.14
N PHE A 195 10.78 -4.49 2.68
CA PHE A 195 11.87 -5.47 2.57
C PHE A 195 12.64 -5.33 1.25
N SER A 196 13.90 -5.76 1.26
CA SER A 196 14.74 -5.94 0.09
C SER A 196 14.39 -7.22 -0.67
N LYS A 197 14.95 -7.40 -1.88
CA LYS A 197 14.76 -8.64 -2.64
C LYS A 197 15.32 -9.87 -1.92
N MET A 198 16.41 -9.69 -1.14
CA MET A 198 17.02 -10.80 -0.41
C MET A 198 16.18 -11.18 0.81
N GLU A 199 15.75 -10.21 1.62
CA GLU A 199 14.85 -10.45 2.75
C GLU A 199 13.54 -11.13 2.29
N PHE A 200 12.97 -10.67 1.15
CA PHE A 200 11.81 -11.30 0.53
C PHE A 200 12.07 -12.80 0.25
N TYR A 201 13.21 -13.10 -0.40
CA TYR A 201 13.54 -14.47 -0.77
C TYR A 201 13.79 -15.34 0.46
N GLU A 202 14.65 -14.91 1.39
CA GLU A 202 15.00 -15.66 2.59
C GLU A 202 13.78 -15.96 3.47
N PHE A 203 12.93 -14.96 3.66
CA PHE A 203 11.72 -15.10 4.47
C PHE A 203 10.74 -16.12 3.89
N LEU A 204 10.54 -16.10 2.57
CA LEU A 204 9.60 -17.02 1.91
C LEU A 204 10.22 -18.38 1.61
N ALA A 205 11.53 -18.48 1.34
CA ALA A 205 12.21 -19.77 1.12
C ALA A 205 12.24 -20.66 2.37
N ALA A 206 12.08 -20.09 3.55
CA ALA A 206 11.93 -20.82 4.81
C ALA A 206 10.55 -21.52 4.93
N ASP A 207 9.58 -21.17 4.09
CA ASP A 207 8.25 -21.76 4.10
C ASP A 207 8.16 -22.92 3.10
N LYS A 208 7.81 -24.12 3.58
CA LYS A 208 7.76 -25.36 2.77
C LYS A 208 6.74 -25.30 1.64
N ASP A 209 5.66 -24.56 1.84
CA ASP A 209 4.55 -24.45 0.91
C ASP A 209 4.75 -23.36 -0.16
N ILE A 210 5.76 -22.49 0.03
CA ILE A 210 6.03 -21.34 -0.85
C ILE A 210 7.37 -21.50 -1.58
N LYS A 211 8.36 -22.15 -0.97
CA LYS A 211 9.73 -22.22 -1.50
C LYS A 211 9.82 -22.71 -2.95
N ASP A 212 8.99 -23.69 -3.33
CA ASP A 212 9.03 -24.30 -4.66
C ASP A 212 8.49 -23.36 -5.76
N TYR A 213 7.82 -22.27 -5.39
CA TYR A 213 7.40 -21.18 -6.28
C TYR A 213 8.45 -20.07 -6.43
N LEU A 214 9.55 -20.14 -5.69
CA LEU A 214 10.62 -19.15 -5.76
C LEU A 214 11.73 -19.63 -6.71
N PRO A 215 12.17 -18.80 -7.67
CA PRO A 215 13.35 -19.15 -8.45
C PRO A 215 14.56 -19.16 -7.52
N GLU A 216 15.41 -20.19 -7.64
CA GLU A 216 16.61 -20.31 -6.83
C GLU A 216 17.45 -19.03 -6.90
N THR A 217 17.82 -18.50 -5.75
CA THR A 217 18.44 -17.18 -5.60
C THR A 217 19.52 -17.23 -4.53
N GLU A 218 20.66 -16.61 -4.82
CA GLU A 218 21.77 -16.43 -3.87
C GLU A 218 22.25 -14.97 -3.89
N ILE A 219 22.81 -14.47 -2.78
CA ILE A 219 23.50 -13.19 -2.77
C ILE A 219 24.88 -13.35 -3.47
N THR A 220 25.32 -12.35 -4.20
CA THR A 220 26.60 -12.43 -4.93
C THR A 220 27.73 -11.89 -4.06
N LEU A 221 28.62 -12.78 -3.61
CA LEU A 221 29.75 -12.41 -2.75
C LEU A 221 31.08 -12.32 -3.50
N ASN A 222 31.26 -13.16 -4.53
CA ASN A 222 32.49 -13.22 -5.31
C ASN A 222 32.26 -13.83 -6.70
N PRO A 223 33.22 -13.75 -7.63
CA PRO A 223 33.11 -14.32 -8.97
C PRO A 223 32.89 -15.83 -8.99
N GLU A 224 33.58 -16.55 -8.10
CA GLU A 224 33.50 -18.02 -8.08
C GLU A 224 32.08 -18.52 -7.80
N GLN A 225 31.38 -17.87 -6.86
CA GLN A 225 29.98 -18.19 -6.55
C GLN A 225 29.09 -17.96 -7.77
N ILE A 226 29.20 -16.81 -8.44
CA ILE A 226 28.43 -16.50 -9.65
C ILE A 226 28.69 -17.58 -10.71
N ILE A 227 29.95 -17.94 -10.94
CA ILE A 227 30.32 -18.95 -11.94
C ILE A 227 29.78 -20.33 -11.57
N LYS A 228 29.85 -20.75 -10.28
CA LYS A 228 29.23 -21.97 -9.81
C LYS A 228 27.73 -21.99 -10.08
N PHE A 229 27.05 -20.87 -9.81
CA PHE A 229 25.63 -20.74 -10.04
C PHE A 229 25.27 -20.80 -11.54
N VAL A 230 26.09 -20.14 -12.41
CA VAL A 230 25.96 -20.23 -13.87
C VAL A 230 26.19 -21.66 -14.36
N ASN A 231 27.18 -22.39 -13.84
CA ASN A 231 27.45 -23.78 -14.21
C ASN A 231 26.30 -24.71 -13.84
N ARG A 232 25.62 -24.47 -12.71
CA ARG A 232 24.45 -25.25 -12.28
C ARG A 232 23.21 -25.01 -13.14
N HIS A 233 22.93 -23.75 -13.49
CA HIS A 233 21.68 -23.36 -14.13
C HIS A 233 21.79 -23.06 -15.61
N GLN A 234 23.00 -23.03 -16.18
CA GLN A 234 23.33 -22.69 -17.58
C GLN A 234 22.97 -21.24 -17.94
N LYS A 235 21.92 -20.69 -17.37
CA LYS A 235 21.47 -19.32 -17.59
C LYS A 235 20.97 -18.70 -16.31
N VAL A 236 21.50 -17.52 -15.97
CA VAL A 236 21.21 -16.80 -14.72
C VAL A 236 20.99 -15.33 -14.98
N ILE A 237 20.33 -14.67 -14.04
CA ILE A 237 20.15 -13.23 -14.04
C ILE A 237 20.71 -12.63 -12.75
N LEU A 238 21.55 -11.62 -12.87
CA LEU A 238 22.02 -10.79 -11.78
C LEU A 238 21.07 -9.59 -11.64
N LYS A 239 20.55 -9.37 -10.44
CA LYS A 239 19.61 -8.28 -10.14
C LYS A 239 20.13 -7.43 -8.99
N PRO A 240 20.17 -6.08 -9.10
CA PRO A 240 20.52 -5.22 -7.96
C PRO A 240 19.49 -5.39 -6.83
N ILE A 241 19.94 -5.43 -5.59
CA ILE A 241 19.08 -5.59 -4.40
C ILE A 241 18.14 -4.39 -4.27
N ASP A 242 18.64 -3.17 -4.48
CA ASP A 242 17.92 -1.92 -4.17
C ASP A 242 17.22 -1.26 -5.37
N LEU A 243 17.49 -1.73 -6.60
CA LEU A 243 16.88 -1.14 -7.79
C LEU A 243 15.61 -1.90 -8.21
N SER A 244 14.71 -1.17 -8.86
CA SER A 244 13.44 -1.67 -9.38
C SER A 244 13.30 -1.42 -10.88
N ARG A 245 12.20 -1.94 -11.48
CA ARG A 245 11.85 -1.76 -12.90
C ARG A 245 12.88 -2.31 -13.87
N GLY A 246 13.56 -3.39 -13.50
CA GLY A 246 14.55 -4.06 -14.34
C GLY A 246 15.80 -3.23 -14.67
N ARG A 247 16.10 -2.20 -13.88
CA ARG A 247 17.33 -1.42 -14.04
C ARG A 247 18.53 -2.17 -13.48
N GLY A 248 19.64 -2.08 -14.18
CA GLY A 248 20.92 -2.62 -13.70
C GLY A 248 21.04 -4.14 -13.76
N MET A 249 20.16 -4.85 -14.49
CA MET A 249 20.24 -6.30 -14.62
C MET A 249 21.40 -6.72 -15.52
N CYS A 250 21.90 -7.94 -15.30
CA CYS A 250 22.86 -8.59 -16.17
C CYS A 250 22.45 -10.07 -16.32
N ILE A 251 22.50 -10.60 -17.56
CA ILE A 251 22.19 -12.00 -17.84
C ILE A 251 23.48 -12.68 -18.25
N ILE A 252 23.79 -13.83 -17.66
CA ILE A 252 24.93 -14.68 -18.01
C ILE A 252 24.37 -16.02 -18.47
N GLU A 253 24.79 -16.44 -19.65
CA GLU A 253 24.36 -17.69 -20.29
C GLU A 253 25.60 -18.50 -20.71
N LYS A 254 25.65 -19.77 -20.37
CA LYS A 254 26.76 -20.67 -20.69
C LYS A 254 26.39 -21.57 -21.88
N PHE A 255 27.30 -21.68 -22.84
CA PHE A 255 27.25 -22.58 -23.98
C PHE A 255 28.56 -23.34 -24.06
N ASP A 256 28.59 -24.60 -23.68
CA ASP A 256 29.80 -25.43 -23.55
C ASP A 256 30.88 -24.75 -22.71
N THR A 257 31.95 -24.25 -23.33
CA THR A 257 33.04 -23.51 -22.66
C THR A 257 32.81 -21.99 -22.68
N LEU A 258 31.91 -21.48 -23.56
CA LEU A 258 31.67 -20.07 -23.79
C LEU A 258 30.67 -19.50 -22.77
N TYR A 259 30.84 -18.24 -22.45
CA TYR A 259 29.88 -17.48 -21.62
C TYR A 259 29.45 -16.21 -22.36
N LYS A 260 28.13 -16.06 -22.57
CA LYS A 260 27.55 -14.84 -23.10
C LYS A 260 27.02 -13.99 -21.96
N VAL A 261 27.49 -12.77 -21.87
CA VAL A 261 27.02 -11.77 -20.93
C VAL A 261 26.19 -10.71 -21.65
N THR A 262 24.96 -10.48 -21.18
CA THR A 262 24.09 -9.41 -21.68
C THR A 262 23.85 -8.43 -20.54
N ASP A 263 24.42 -7.24 -20.65
CA ASP A 263 24.48 -6.23 -19.60
C ASP A 263 23.50 -5.08 -19.89
N TYR A 264 22.52 -4.90 -18.97
CA TYR A 264 21.50 -3.84 -19.03
C TYR A 264 21.77 -2.71 -18.01
N ARG A 265 22.95 -2.64 -17.43
CA ARG A 265 23.35 -1.54 -16.52
C ARG A 265 23.47 -0.21 -17.23
N TYR A 266 23.76 -0.25 -18.52
CA TYR A 266 23.97 0.91 -19.37
C TYR A 266 22.69 1.29 -20.15
N ARG A 267 22.69 2.50 -20.74
CA ARG A 267 21.59 3.02 -21.52
C ARG A 267 21.28 2.18 -22.77
N LYS A 268 22.33 1.58 -23.36
CA LYS A 268 22.25 0.56 -24.43
C LYS A 268 22.68 -0.77 -23.86
N GLN A 269 22.01 -1.83 -24.28
CA GLN A 269 22.42 -3.21 -24.00
C GLN A 269 23.81 -3.48 -24.56
N ILE A 270 24.68 -4.05 -23.74
CA ILE A 270 26.01 -4.49 -24.16
C ILE A 270 26.04 -6.02 -24.12
N MET A 271 26.48 -6.64 -25.22
CA MET A 271 26.73 -8.08 -25.29
C MET A 271 28.21 -8.36 -25.39
N SER A 272 28.70 -9.30 -24.58
CA SER A 272 30.07 -9.77 -24.57
C SER A 272 30.10 -11.29 -24.53
N ILE A 273 31.07 -11.88 -25.23
CA ILE A 273 31.31 -13.33 -25.24
C ILE A 273 32.68 -13.57 -24.62
N PHE A 274 32.77 -14.53 -23.70
CA PHE A 274 33.97 -14.95 -23.01
C PHE A 274 34.25 -16.41 -23.36
N GLU A 275 35.45 -16.72 -23.77
CA GLU A 275 35.82 -18.05 -24.31
C GLU A 275 35.92 -19.12 -23.23
N ASP A 276 36.17 -18.72 -22.00
CA ASP A 276 36.39 -19.63 -20.90
C ASP A 276 36.03 -19.02 -19.52
N LYS A 277 36.12 -19.87 -18.49
CA LYS A 277 35.88 -19.46 -17.10
C LYS A 277 36.76 -18.31 -16.66
N GLN A 278 38.06 -18.28 -17.05
CA GLN A 278 39.03 -17.31 -16.58
C GLN A 278 38.77 -15.91 -17.14
N SER A 279 38.32 -15.85 -18.40
CA SER A 279 37.96 -14.58 -19.04
C SER A 279 36.70 -13.98 -18.44
N LEU A 280 35.67 -14.82 -18.12
CA LEU A 280 34.50 -14.38 -17.37
C LEU A 280 34.85 -13.93 -15.96
N GLU A 281 35.72 -14.66 -15.26
CA GLU A 281 36.16 -14.28 -13.92
C GLU A 281 36.89 -12.94 -13.89
N ARG A 282 37.74 -12.66 -14.87
CA ARG A 282 38.39 -11.34 -15.04
C ARG A 282 37.34 -10.24 -15.25
N PHE A 283 36.32 -10.48 -16.09
CA PHE A 283 35.25 -9.51 -16.30
C PHE A 283 34.48 -9.23 -14.99
N LEU A 284 34.16 -10.26 -14.22
CA LEU A 284 33.46 -10.10 -12.93
C LEU A 284 34.32 -9.31 -11.93
N ASN A 285 35.60 -9.61 -11.83
CA ASN A 285 36.57 -8.89 -10.97
C ASN A 285 36.70 -7.39 -11.34
N LEU A 286 36.62 -7.07 -12.64
CA LEU A 286 36.62 -5.68 -13.12
C LEU A 286 35.27 -4.96 -12.85
N ASN A 287 34.29 -5.67 -12.39
CA ASN A 287 32.94 -5.14 -12.09
C ASN A 287 32.53 -5.43 -10.62
N PRO A 288 33.26 -4.90 -9.62
CA PRO A 288 33.03 -5.23 -8.21
C PRO A 288 31.66 -4.80 -7.69
N SER A 289 30.94 -3.94 -8.43
CA SER A 289 29.56 -3.58 -8.11
C SER A 289 28.57 -4.75 -8.11
N PHE A 290 28.95 -5.90 -8.71
CA PHE A 290 28.15 -7.11 -8.61
C PHE A 290 28.23 -7.78 -7.25
N PHE A 291 29.19 -7.46 -6.41
CA PHE A 291 29.36 -8.10 -5.11
C PHE A 291 28.65 -7.30 -4.01
N ASP A 292 28.01 -8.00 -3.08
CA ASP A 292 27.23 -7.46 -1.94
C ASP A 292 26.03 -6.56 -2.32
N ARG A 293 25.84 -6.25 -3.61
CA ARG A 293 24.77 -5.38 -4.08
C ARG A 293 23.81 -6.06 -5.07
N TYR A 294 24.09 -7.31 -5.41
CA TYR A 294 23.31 -8.09 -6.35
C TYR A 294 22.93 -9.43 -5.77
N ILE A 295 21.85 -9.96 -6.30
CA ILE A 295 21.50 -11.37 -6.20
C ILE A 295 21.74 -12.03 -7.56
N VAL A 296 22.16 -13.29 -7.55
CA VAL A 296 22.12 -14.18 -8.70
C VAL A 296 20.89 -15.07 -8.59
N GLN A 297 20.13 -15.15 -9.65
CA GLN A 297 18.87 -15.91 -9.68
C GLN A 297 18.80 -16.77 -10.94
N LYS A 298 18.26 -17.98 -10.81
CA LYS A 298 17.95 -18.86 -11.95
C LYS A 298 17.10 -18.09 -12.97
N TYR A 299 17.53 -18.12 -14.25
CA TYR A 299 16.78 -17.50 -15.32
C TYR A 299 15.57 -18.36 -15.67
N LEU A 300 14.39 -17.77 -15.77
CA LEU A 300 13.15 -18.46 -16.08
C LEU A 300 12.81 -18.29 -17.57
N ASN A 301 12.51 -19.41 -18.23
CA ASN A 301 11.98 -19.41 -19.59
C ASN A 301 10.47 -19.14 -19.54
N LEU A 302 10.11 -17.85 -19.48
CA LEU A 302 8.73 -17.43 -19.36
C LEU A 302 7.91 -17.80 -20.59
N ALA A 303 6.67 -18.18 -20.36
CA ALA A 303 5.67 -18.34 -21.41
C ALA A 303 5.53 -17.04 -22.24
N LYS A 304 5.12 -17.19 -23.47
CA LYS A 304 5.04 -16.10 -24.43
C LYS A 304 3.66 -16.04 -25.09
N ILE A 305 3.29 -14.84 -25.49
CA ILE A 305 2.17 -14.58 -26.41
C ILE A 305 2.79 -14.17 -27.73
N GLY A 306 2.85 -15.11 -28.69
CA GLY A 306 3.67 -14.97 -29.88
C GLY A 306 5.15 -14.86 -29.51
N VAL A 307 5.80 -13.73 -29.83
CA VAL A 307 7.20 -13.44 -29.48
C VAL A 307 7.36 -12.67 -28.18
N SER A 308 6.27 -12.18 -27.59
CA SER A 308 6.25 -11.28 -26.44
C SER A 308 6.15 -12.05 -25.14
N ARG A 309 6.98 -11.70 -24.15
CA ARG A 309 6.88 -12.21 -22.80
C ARG A 309 5.81 -11.42 -22.04
N PHE A 310 5.21 -12.07 -21.05
CA PHE A 310 4.30 -11.43 -20.11
C PHE A 310 4.63 -11.81 -18.68
N ASP A 311 4.22 -10.97 -17.77
CA ASP A 311 4.13 -11.25 -16.35
C ASP A 311 2.75 -10.89 -15.81
N ILE A 312 2.43 -11.38 -14.64
CA ILE A 312 1.12 -11.25 -14.01
C ILE A 312 1.29 -10.39 -12.76
N ARG A 313 0.63 -9.22 -12.72
CA ARG A 313 0.50 -8.39 -11.54
C ARG A 313 -0.77 -8.76 -10.78
N VAL A 314 -0.61 -9.26 -9.56
CA VAL A 314 -1.72 -9.53 -8.64
C VAL A 314 -1.72 -8.47 -7.55
N VAL A 315 -2.85 -7.79 -7.37
CA VAL A 315 -3.04 -6.81 -6.29
C VAL A 315 -3.78 -7.48 -5.14
N MET A 316 -3.07 -7.70 -4.05
CA MET A 316 -3.59 -8.24 -2.81
C MET A 316 -3.80 -7.11 -1.81
N GLN A 317 -4.98 -7.04 -1.20
CA GLN A 317 -5.30 -5.99 -0.22
C GLN A 317 -6.17 -6.57 0.90
N LYS A 318 -5.99 -6.06 2.12
CA LYS A 318 -6.95 -6.28 3.20
C LYS A 318 -8.18 -5.41 2.98
N ASP A 319 -9.33 -5.95 3.28
CA ASP A 319 -10.63 -5.26 3.19
C ASP A 319 -11.09 -4.69 4.54
N ALA A 320 -12.35 -4.26 4.61
CA ALA A 320 -12.94 -3.74 5.84
C ALA A 320 -13.09 -4.80 6.95
N ALA A 321 -13.13 -6.09 6.59
CA ALA A 321 -13.10 -7.19 7.55
C ALA A 321 -11.65 -7.55 8.00
N GLN A 322 -10.66 -6.79 7.53
CA GLN A 322 -9.22 -6.99 7.77
C GLN A 322 -8.66 -8.29 7.17
N GLU A 323 -9.38 -8.89 6.23
CA GLU A 323 -9.01 -10.11 5.56
C GLU A 323 -8.33 -9.86 4.22
N TRP A 324 -7.29 -10.67 3.92
CA TRP A 324 -6.61 -10.62 2.64
C TRP A 324 -7.46 -11.14 1.49
N GLY A 325 -7.55 -10.37 0.41
CA GLY A 325 -8.21 -10.77 -0.82
C GLY A 325 -7.50 -10.24 -2.06
N CYS A 326 -7.68 -10.94 -3.17
CA CYS A 326 -7.27 -10.45 -4.48
C CYS A 326 -8.25 -9.36 -4.94
N THR A 327 -7.75 -8.15 -5.16
CA THR A 327 -8.58 -7.04 -5.66
C THR A 327 -8.54 -6.94 -7.18
N GLY A 328 -7.43 -7.34 -7.80
CA GLY A 328 -7.32 -7.30 -9.25
C GLY A 328 -6.10 -8.05 -9.76
N ILE A 329 -6.20 -8.54 -11.00
CA ILE A 329 -5.12 -9.20 -11.72
C ILE A 329 -5.01 -8.59 -13.11
N GLU A 330 -3.81 -8.19 -13.51
CA GLU A 330 -3.49 -7.76 -14.87
C GLU A 330 -2.26 -8.50 -15.40
N CYS A 331 -2.26 -8.82 -16.68
CA CYS A 331 -1.10 -9.36 -17.37
C CYS A 331 -0.43 -8.25 -18.17
N ARG A 332 0.88 -8.05 -17.95
CA ARG A 332 1.67 -7.01 -18.63
C ARG A 332 2.49 -7.66 -19.72
N VAL A 333 2.18 -7.35 -20.97
CA VAL A 333 2.83 -7.92 -22.14
C VAL A 333 3.87 -6.95 -22.67
N SER A 334 5.10 -7.41 -22.93
CA SER A 334 6.18 -6.57 -23.46
C SER A 334 6.21 -6.55 -24.97
N TYR A 335 6.52 -5.41 -25.59
CA TYR A 335 6.91 -5.36 -26.99
C TYR A 335 8.42 -5.68 -27.11
N ASN A 336 8.78 -6.89 -27.58
CA ASN A 336 10.15 -7.30 -27.94
C ASN A 336 11.25 -6.97 -26.90
N SER A 337 10.92 -6.92 -25.59
CA SER A 337 11.87 -6.61 -24.55
C SER A 337 11.90 -7.74 -23.49
N HIS A 338 13.03 -7.87 -22.78
CA HIS A 338 13.14 -8.76 -21.63
C HIS A 338 12.37 -8.23 -20.39
N LEU A 339 11.79 -7.02 -20.48
CA LEU A 339 11.09 -6.34 -19.42
C LEU A 339 9.62 -6.17 -19.78
N THR A 340 8.74 -6.63 -18.92
CA THR A 340 7.27 -6.63 -19.10
C THR A 340 6.59 -5.35 -18.58
N ASN A 341 7.33 -4.27 -18.36
CA ASN A 341 6.78 -3.05 -17.76
C ASN A 341 5.98 -2.21 -18.78
N ILE A 342 4.70 -1.99 -18.51
CA ILE A 342 3.79 -1.13 -19.32
C ILE A 342 4.36 0.28 -19.56
N SER A 343 5.10 0.84 -18.59
CA SER A 343 5.71 2.17 -18.74
C SER A 343 6.82 2.22 -19.81
N ARG A 344 7.19 1.10 -20.40
CA ARG A 344 8.18 0.96 -21.49
C ARG A 344 7.57 0.52 -22.83
N GLY A 345 6.27 0.76 -23.02
CA GLY A 345 5.57 0.47 -24.27
C GLY A 345 4.85 -0.87 -24.31
N GLY A 346 4.73 -1.59 -23.20
CA GLY A 346 3.90 -2.79 -23.08
C GLY A 346 2.40 -2.45 -23.04
N TYR A 347 1.56 -3.47 -23.21
CA TYR A 347 0.11 -3.39 -23.03
C TYR A 347 -0.38 -4.37 -21.98
N ALA A 348 -1.59 -4.16 -21.47
CA ALA A 348 -2.21 -5.03 -20.48
C ALA A 348 -3.28 -5.92 -21.12
N LEU A 349 -3.41 -7.15 -20.57
CA LEU A 349 -4.47 -8.10 -20.87
C LEU A 349 -5.10 -8.58 -19.56
N THR A 350 -6.30 -9.12 -19.65
CA THR A 350 -6.86 -9.92 -18.55
C THR A 350 -6.06 -11.21 -18.38
N LEU A 351 -6.14 -11.81 -17.18
CA LEU A 351 -5.46 -13.10 -16.91
C LEU A 351 -5.96 -14.19 -17.88
N SER A 352 -7.26 -14.28 -18.11
CA SER A 352 -7.86 -15.28 -19.01
C SER A 352 -7.33 -15.13 -20.43
N GLU A 353 -7.37 -13.90 -21.00
CA GLU A 353 -6.86 -13.64 -22.34
C GLU A 353 -5.37 -13.97 -22.51
N ALA A 354 -4.56 -13.63 -21.51
CA ALA A 354 -3.13 -13.89 -21.56
C ALA A 354 -2.83 -15.39 -21.52
N LEU A 355 -3.47 -16.12 -20.60
CA LEU A 355 -3.27 -17.57 -20.46
C LEU A 355 -3.82 -18.35 -21.67
N GLU A 356 -4.99 -17.95 -22.21
CA GLU A 356 -5.55 -18.54 -23.41
C GLU A 356 -4.62 -18.37 -24.61
N ARG A 357 -4.09 -17.17 -24.84
CA ARG A 357 -3.14 -16.88 -25.93
C ARG A 357 -1.80 -17.58 -25.77
N ALA A 358 -1.35 -17.82 -24.52
CA ALA A 358 -0.08 -18.49 -24.24
C ALA A 358 -0.18 -20.01 -24.30
N PHE A 359 -1.30 -20.60 -23.86
CA PHE A 359 -1.41 -22.04 -23.61
C PHE A 359 -2.57 -22.75 -24.34
N PHE A 360 -3.45 -22.01 -24.99
CA PHE A 360 -4.62 -22.51 -25.74
C PHE A 360 -5.65 -23.31 -24.91
N ARG A 361 -5.21 -24.16 -23.97
CA ARG A 361 -6.05 -25.06 -23.15
C ARG A 361 -5.44 -25.31 -21.77
N ASN A 362 -6.29 -25.77 -20.82
CA ASN A 362 -5.88 -26.22 -19.48
C ASN A 362 -5.16 -25.14 -18.65
N TYR A 363 -5.71 -23.94 -18.61
CA TYR A 363 -5.14 -22.82 -17.84
C TYR A 363 -5.96 -22.42 -16.61
N ASP A 364 -7.19 -22.94 -16.42
CA ASP A 364 -8.05 -22.57 -15.29
C ASP A 364 -7.44 -22.93 -13.92
N SER A 365 -6.64 -24.03 -13.86
CA SER A 365 -5.91 -24.40 -12.66
C SER A 365 -4.85 -23.36 -12.29
N ILE A 366 -4.21 -22.72 -13.27
CA ILE A 366 -3.16 -21.72 -13.07
C ILE A 366 -3.73 -20.50 -12.34
N ALA A 367 -4.90 -19.99 -12.76
CA ALA A 367 -5.53 -18.84 -12.14
C ALA A 367 -5.89 -19.10 -10.65
N ARG A 368 -6.45 -20.27 -10.36
CA ARG A 368 -6.77 -20.67 -8.98
C ARG A 368 -5.52 -20.83 -8.12
N GLU A 369 -4.47 -21.42 -8.68
CA GLU A 369 -3.21 -21.65 -7.98
C GLU A 369 -2.48 -20.33 -7.70
N ILE A 370 -2.46 -19.37 -8.63
CA ILE A 370 -1.93 -18.03 -8.42
C ILE A 370 -2.62 -17.36 -7.24
N ASN A 371 -3.95 -17.37 -7.20
CA ASN A 371 -4.69 -16.75 -6.09
C ASN A 371 -4.38 -17.42 -4.75
N ARG A 372 -4.35 -18.76 -4.71
CA ARG A 372 -3.99 -19.54 -3.52
C ARG A 372 -2.57 -19.21 -3.03
N LEU A 373 -1.60 -19.16 -3.94
CA LEU A 373 -0.22 -18.79 -3.64
C LEU A 373 -0.15 -17.37 -3.05
N CYS A 374 -0.78 -16.39 -3.71
CA CYS A 374 -0.76 -15.01 -3.24
C CYS A 374 -1.37 -14.86 -1.84
N LEU A 375 -2.46 -15.55 -1.53
CA LEU A 375 -3.04 -15.58 -0.19
C LEU A 375 -2.09 -16.20 0.85
N LYS A 376 -1.43 -17.31 0.53
CA LYS A 376 -0.41 -17.92 1.42
C LYS A 376 0.74 -16.94 1.70
N VAL A 377 1.23 -16.27 0.67
CA VAL A 377 2.31 -15.28 0.77
C VAL A 377 1.89 -14.11 1.67
N CYS A 378 0.67 -13.58 1.51
CA CYS A 378 0.16 -12.51 2.37
C CYS A 378 0.12 -12.95 3.84
N ARG A 379 -0.46 -14.13 4.14
CA ARG A 379 -0.53 -14.69 5.50
C ARG A 379 0.86 -14.95 6.09
N ARG A 380 1.81 -15.36 5.25
CA ARG A 380 3.19 -15.53 5.68
C ARG A 380 3.83 -14.20 6.06
N PHE A 381 3.58 -13.11 5.29
CA PHE A 381 4.06 -11.78 5.62
C PHE A 381 3.43 -11.19 6.90
N ASP A 382 2.18 -11.53 7.24
CA ASP A 382 1.59 -11.12 8.52
C ASP A 382 2.39 -11.66 9.72
N GLN A 383 3.12 -12.80 9.57
CA GLN A 383 3.99 -13.37 10.60
C GLN A 383 5.36 -12.67 10.73
N MET A 384 5.67 -11.71 9.86
CA MET A 384 6.95 -10.97 9.87
C MET A 384 7.01 -9.91 10.98
N GLY A 385 5.93 -9.72 11.74
CA GLY A 385 5.86 -8.71 12.81
C GLY A 385 5.67 -7.28 12.33
N HIS A 386 5.33 -7.09 11.05
CA HIS A 386 5.04 -5.80 10.44
C HIS A 386 3.59 -5.72 9.98
N HIS A 387 3.06 -4.51 9.95
CA HIS A 387 1.68 -4.29 9.54
C HIS A 387 1.59 -4.05 8.02
N PHE A 388 1.16 -5.07 7.29
CA PHE A 388 0.91 -4.99 5.85
C PHE A 388 -0.60 -5.02 5.56
N ALA A 389 -1.03 -4.31 4.53
CA ALA A 389 -2.41 -4.34 4.04
C ALA A 389 -2.51 -4.24 2.51
N GLU A 390 -1.39 -4.10 1.80
CA GLU A 390 -1.38 -3.98 0.35
C GLU A 390 -0.10 -4.57 -0.22
N PHE A 391 -0.24 -5.45 -1.22
CA PHE A 391 0.86 -5.95 -2.04
C PHE A 391 0.52 -5.92 -3.53
N GLY A 392 1.49 -5.59 -4.36
CA GLY A 392 1.49 -5.92 -5.77
C GLY A 392 2.48 -7.04 -6.02
N MET A 393 1.99 -8.26 -6.18
CA MET A 393 2.81 -9.43 -6.45
C MET A 393 3.08 -9.59 -7.93
N ASP A 394 4.33 -9.83 -8.30
CA ASP A 394 4.73 -10.13 -9.66
C ASP A 394 4.91 -11.63 -9.79
N ILE A 395 4.02 -12.23 -10.55
CA ILE A 395 3.97 -13.68 -10.83
C ILE A 395 4.40 -13.90 -12.28
N ALA A 396 5.16 -14.95 -12.52
CA ALA A 396 5.48 -15.43 -13.84
C ALA A 396 4.98 -16.85 -14.03
N VAL A 397 4.67 -17.23 -15.28
CA VAL A 397 4.39 -18.60 -15.67
C VAL A 397 5.42 -18.97 -16.73
N ASP A 398 6.07 -20.13 -16.58
CA ASP A 398 7.04 -20.61 -17.56
C ASP A 398 6.39 -21.44 -18.69
N GLU A 399 7.18 -21.82 -19.67
CA GLU A 399 6.74 -22.62 -20.83
C GLU A 399 6.16 -24.00 -20.42
N ASN A 400 6.50 -24.48 -19.22
CA ASN A 400 6.01 -25.75 -18.65
C ASN A 400 4.79 -25.55 -17.73
N LYS A 401 4.22 -24.34 -17.69
CA LYS A 401 3.09 -23.94 -16.82
C LYS A 401 3.43 -23.89 -15.32
N ASN A 402 4.70 -23.91 -14.93
CA ASN A 402 5.08 -23.70 -13.52
C ASN A 402 4.88 -22.23 -13.16
N ILE A 403 4.35 -21.99 -11.98
CA ILE A 403 4.10 -20.67 -11.44
C ILE A 403 5.31 -20.24 -10.60
N TRP A 404 5.77 -19.00 -10.83
CA TRP A 404 6.90 -18.42 -10.14
C TRP A 404 6.53 -17.08 -9.50
N LEU A 405 6.78 -16.95 -8.21
CA LEU A 405 6.68 -15.69 -7.49
C LEU A 405 8.00 -14.91 -7.62
N ILE A 406 7.97 -13.79 -8.32
CA ILE A 406 9.17 -13.02 -8.66
C ILE A 406 9.48 -11.96 -7.61
N GLU A 407 8.47 -11.20 -7.19
CA GLU A 407 8.59 -10.19 -6.14
C GLU A 407 7.23 -9.81 -5.56
N ALA A 408 7.24 -9.22 -4.36
CA ALA A 408 6.09 -8.53 -3.78
C ALA A 408 6.45 -7.07 -3.48
N ASN A 409 5.63 -6.15 -3.97
CA ASN A 409 5.83 -4.72 -3.82
C ASN A 409 4.81 -4.15 -2.83
N VAL A 410 5.28 -3.56 -1.73
CA VAL A 410 4.43 -2.96 -0.69
C VAL A 410 3.73 -1.68 -1.18
N PHE A 411 4.30 -0.96 -2.17
CA PHE A 411 3.72 0.26 -2.73
C PHE A 411 3.51 0.12 -4.25
N PRO A 412 2.58 -0.75 -4.69
CA PRO A 412 2.44 -1.07 -6.09
C PRO A 412 1.90 0.09 -6.93
N SER A 413 2.23 0.06 -8.21
CA SER A 413 1.62 0.93 -9.24
C SER A 413 0.41 0.24 -9.84
N PHE A 414 -0.64 0.99 -10.15
CA PHE A 414 -1.92 0.51 -10.69
C PHE A 414 -2.24 1.11 -12.06
N LYS A 415 -1.21 1.53 -12.81
CA LYS A 415 -1.40 2.27 -14.08
C LYS A 415 -2.08 1.43 -15.15
N GLY A 416 -1.82 0.13 -15.19
CA GLY A 416 -2.42 -0.76 -16.15
C GLY A 416 -3.94 -0.85 -15.96
N PHE A 417 -4.40 -1.13 -14.75
CA PHE A 417 -5.83 -1.18 -14.42
C PHE A 417 -6.58 0.10 -14.79
N LYS A 418 -5.95 1.27 -14.63
CA LYS A 418 -6.61 2.54 -15.01
C LYS A 418 -7.00 2.58 -16.49
N ALA A 419 -6.24 1.92 -17.35
CA ALA A 419 -6.46 1.90 -18.79
C ALA A 419 -7.36 0.74 -19.25
N THR A 420 -7.37 -0.38 -18.51
CA THR A 420 -8.02 -1.62 -18.96
C THR A 420 -9.28 -1.97 -18.19
N ASP A 421 -9.36 -1.63 -16.90
CA ASP A 421 -10.47 -1.99 -16.01
C ASP A 421 -10.65 -0.90 -14.94
N ARG A 422 -11.54 0.05 -15.23
CA ARG A 422 -11.82 1.21 -14.37
C ARG A 422 -12.40 0.81 -13.02
N ASP A 423 -13.26 -0.19 -12.97
CA ASP A 423 -13.93 -0.60 -11.75
C ASP A 423 -12.96 -1.29 -10.79
N THR A 424 -12.14 -2.20 -11.29
CA THR A 424 -11.05 -2.79 -10.53
C THR A 424 -10.02 -1.73 -10.08
N TYR A 425 -9.69 -0.77 -10.95
CA TYR A 425 -8.83 0.35 -10.56
C TYR A 425 -9.39 1.15 -9.37
N LEU A 426 -10.69 1.47 -9.38
CA LEU A 426 -11.34 2.20 -8.30
C LEU A 426 -11.43 1.34 -7.03
N ALA A 427 -11.78 0.05 -7.15
CA ALA A 427 -11.76 -0.89 -6.02
C ALA A 427 -10.39 -0.93 -5.32
N ILE A 428 -9.30 -1.00 -6.09
CA ILE A 428 -7.92 -0.93 -5.57
C ILE A 428 -7.66 0.39 -4.83
N ARG A 429 -8.25 1.49 -5.27
CA ARG A 429 -8.09 2.81 -4.66
C ARG A 429 -8.88 2.97 -3.37
N TYR A 430 -10.05 2.33 -3.29
CA TYR A 430 -10.99 2.47 -2.18
C TYR A 430 -10.68 1.55 -1.00
N LYS A 431 -10.27 0.31 -1.26
CA LYS A 431 -10.00 -0.68 -0.20
C LYS A 431 -9.07 -0.19 0.91
N PRO A 432 -7.93 0.48 0.63
CA PRO A 432 -7.07 0.99 1.71
C PRO A 432 -7.74 2.01 2.63
N LEU A 433 -8.70 2.79 2.15
CA LEU A 433 -9.46 3.72 2.98
C LEU A 433 -10.52 3.01 3.82
N LEU A 434 -11.18 2.00 3.27
CA LEU A 434 -12.12 1.16 4.02
C LEU A 434 -11.38 0.35 5.10
N TYR A 435 -10.20 -0.18 4.75
CA TYR A 435 -9.32 -0.82 5.72
C TYR A 435 -8.84 0.16 6.81
N ALA A 436 -8.45 1.38 6.44
CA ALA A 436 -8.10 2.41 7.41
C ALA A 436 -9.24 2.70 8.37
N LEU A 437 -10.47 2.84 7.85
CA LEU A 437 -11.66 3.03 8.69
C LEU A 437 -11.86 1.87 9.67
N SER A 438 -11.72 0.62 9.23
CA SER A 438 -11.91 -0.57 10.09
C SER A 438 -10.90 -0.67 11.24
N LEU A 439 -9.74 -0.02 11.10
CA LEU A 439 -8.73 0.07 12.16
C LEU A 439 -9.05 1.15 13.21
N THR A 440 -10.01 2.02 12.94
CA THR A 440 -10.46 3.05 13.88
C THR A 440 -11.67 2.56 14.69
N GLU A 441 -12.01 3.28 15.75
CA GLU A 441 -13.22 3.03 16.52
C GLU A 441 -14.52 3.30 15.75
N PHE A 442 -14.44 3.91 14.55
CA PHE A 442 -15.56 4.25 13.67
C PHE A 442 -15.85 3.16 12.64
N GLY A 443 -15.00 2.12 12.54
CA GLY A 443 -15.27 0.93 11.75
C GLY A 443 -16.45 0.14 12.31
N GLU A 444 -17.22 -0.50 11.44
CA GLU A 444 -18.24 -1.44 11.86
C GLU A 444 -17.54 -2.66 12.46
N LYS A 445 -17.83 -2.99 13.71
CA LYS A 445 -17.44 -4.29 14.27
C LYS A 445 -18.35 -5.32 13.62
N ASN A 446 -17.80 -6.36 13.01
CA ASN A 446 -18.58 -7.54 12.70
C ASN A 446 -19.13 -8.08 14.04
N GLU A 447 -20.44 -8.02 14.23
CA GLU A 447 -21.16 -8.61 15.37
C GLU A 447 -21.20 -10.16 15.26
N SER A 448 -20.07 -10.80 15.00
CA SER A 448 -19.97 -12.26 14.91
C SER A 448 -19.09 -12.90 16.00
N GLU A 449 -18.81 -12.16 17.10
CA GLU A 449 -18.18 -12.75 18.30
C GLU A 449 -18.98 -12.37 19.56
N GLY A 450 -20.14 -12.97 19.74
CA GLY A 450 -20.94 -12.69 20.94
C GLY A 450 -22.22 -13.52 21.06
N SER A 451 -22.19 -14.83 20.71
CA SER A 451 -23.24 -15.76 21.08
C SER A 451 -22.75 -17.20 21.07
N ASP A 452 -21.84 -17.53 22.02
CA ASP A 452 -21.62 -18.90 22.49
C ASP A 452 -20.87 -18.89 23.83
N GLU A 453 -21.51 -18.26 24.83
CA GLU A 453 -21.30 -18.59 26.25
C GLU A 453 -22.67 -18.69 26.88
N ASN A 454 -23.32 -19.85 26.68
CA ASN A 454 -24.27 -20.48 27.55
C ASN A 454 -24.90 -21.71 26.85
N LEU A 455 -24.25 -22.85 27.03
CA LEU A 455 -24.95 -24.15 27.26
C LEU A 455 -23.89 -25.19 27.68
#